data_74210273175eab374c360e0a2df2df5d
#
_entry.id   74210273175eab374c360e0a2df2df5d
#
_cell.length_a   1.000
_cell.length_b   1.000
_cell.length_c   1.000
_cell.angle_alpha   90.00
_cell.angle_beta   90.00
_cell.angle_gamma   90.00
#
_symmetry.space_group_name_H-M   'P 1'
#
loop_
_entity.id
_entity.type
_entity.pdbx_description
1 polymer ?
#
loop_
_entity_poly.entity_id
_entity_poly.type
_entity_poly.pdbx_seq_one_letter_code
_entity_poly.pdbx_strand_id
1 'polypeptide(L)'
;LCRRKARRISDKGGMAVRHLIEPTDFNDDETMAVLDLADRIAAAPEMYAHVADGKKLATLFYEPSTRTRLSFESAMLSLGGQTLGFSGAEQSSATKGETVADTARVVSCYSNIIAMRHPKEGAPMVAASKSSIPVINAGDGGHQHPTQTLTDLMTIRELRGSLDNFTIGLCGDLKFGRTVHSLINSLVRYKNVKFVLISPKELRIPDYIRDDVLKANNCDFVEVENLEQAMPELDILYMTRVQRERFFSEDEYLRMKDFYILDEEKMALAKEDMYVLHPLPRVNEISVDIDDDPRAAYFKQVQFGVYVRMALIMTLLGLNNK
;
A
#
# COMPACT_ATOMS: atom_id res chain seq x y z
N LEU A 1 17.48 -19.70 -2.01
CA LEU A 1 16.62 -20.90 -1.88
C LEU A 1 15.99 -20.93 -0.49
N CYS A 2 14.92 -20.21 -0.26
CA CYS A 2 14.05 -20.47 0.88
C CYS A 2 12.61 -20.08 0.48
N ARG A 3 11.94 -20.98 -0.22
CA ARG A 3 10.49 -20.92 -0.40
C ARG A 3 9.87 -21.09 0.99
N ARG A 4 9.61 -19.99 1.71
CA ARG A 4 8.74 -20.02 2.88
C ARG A 4 7.32 -20.25 2.38
N LYS A 5 6.87 -21.50 2.50
CA LYS A 5 5.45 -21.86 2.33
C LYS A 5 4.63 -20.97 3.24
N ALA A 6 3.61 -20.32 2.69
CA ALA A 6 2.59 -19.63 3.46
C ALA A 6 2.19 -20.50 4.66
N ARG A 7 2.47 -20.04 5.88
CA ARG A 7 2.10 -20.77 7.10
C ARG A 7 0.59 -20.70 7.26
N ARG A 8 -0.10 -21.73 6.81
CA ARG A 8 -1.46 -22.02 7.26
C ARG A 8 -1.38 -22.37 8.75
N ILE A 9 -1.80 -21.46 9.60
CA ILE A 9 -1.95 -21.75 11.03
C ILE A 9 -3.27 -22.55 11.14
N SER A 10 -3.16 -23.89 11.23
CA SER A 10 -4.31 -24.76 11.43
C SER A 10 -4.70 -24.74 12.89
N ASP A 11 -5.90 -24.32 13.20
CA ASP A 11 -6.57 -24.70 14.43
C ASP A 11 -7.64 -25.77 14.15
N LYS A 12 -7.85 -26.65 15.09
CA LYS A 12 -8.58 -27.90 15.04
C LYS A 12 -9.90 -27.83 14.26
N GLY A 13 -9.93 -28.35 13.03
CA GLY A 13 -11.17 -28.73 12.34
C GLY A 13 -11.94 -27.62 11.61
N GLY A 14 -11.49 -26.36 11.60
CA GLY A 14 -12.07 -25.27 10.81
C GLY A 14 -11.19 -24.90 9.60
N MET A 15 -11.76 -24.31 8.55
CA MET A 15 -10.99 -23.71 7.48
C MET A 15 -10.06 -22.65 8.08
N ALA A 16 -8.76 -22.71 7.77
CA ALA A 16 -7.77 -21.74 8.26
C ALA A 16 -8.20 -20.32 7.86
N VAL A 17 -8.27 -19.41 8.83
CA VAL A 17 -8.59 -18.00 8.59
C VAL A 17 -7.52 -17.40 7.69
N ARG A 18 -7.93 -16.72 6.63
CA ARG A 18 -7.04 -16.02 5.71
C ARG A 18 -6.78 -14.60 6.17
N HIS A 19 -5.53 -14.17 6.12
CA HIS A 19 -5.10 -12.81 6.49
C HIS A 19 -4.35 -12.17 5.31
N LEU A 20 -4.18 -10.84 5.33
CA LEU A 20 -3.25 -10.12 4.48
C LEU A 20 -2.28 -9.31 5.36
N ILE A 21 -1.11 -9.84 5.62
CA ILE A 21 -0.07 -9.24 6.46
C ILE A 21 1.08 -8.70 5.59
N GLU A 22 1.47 -9.46 4.58
CA GLU A 22 2.52 -9.11 3.63
C GLU A 22 1.97 -9.15 2.18
N PRO A 23 2.54 -8.39 1.23
CA PRO A 23 2.11 -8.44 -0.17
C PRO A 23 2.18 -9.84 -0.78
N THR A 24 3.07 -10.69 -0.27
CA THR A 24 3.30 -12.08 -0.71
C THR A 24 2.31 -13.10 -0.13
N ASP A 25 1.42 -12.70 0.77
CA ASP A 25 0.36 -13.58 1.29
C ASP A 25 -0.66 -13.95 0.21
N PHE A 26 -0.80 -13.13 -0.81
CA PHE A 26 -1.54 -13.43 -2.02
C PHE A 26 -0.57 -13.77 -3.14
N ASN A 27 -0.78 -14.90 -3.81
CA ASN A 27 -0.09 -15.23 -5.04
C ASN A 27 -0.59 -14.35 -6.22
N ASP A 28 -0.02 -14.53 -7.42
CA ASP A 28 -0.34 -13.69 -8.56
C ASP A 28 -1.80 -13.83 -8.98
N ASP A 29 -2.34 -15.06 -9.03
CA ASP A 29 -3.75 -15.31 -9.39
C ASP A 29 -4.70 -14.68 -8.37
N GLU A 30 -4.38 -14.79 -7.09
CA GLU A 30 -5.18 -14.19 -6.01
C GLU A 30 -5.12 -12.67 -6.02
N THR A 31 -3.93 -12.10 -6.29
CA THR A 31 -3.75 -10.67 -6.46
C THR A 31 -4.59 -10.17 -7.65
N MET A 32 -4.49 -10.84 -8.80
CA MET A 32 -5.28 -10.49 -9.98
C MET A 32 -6.78 -10.63 -9.72
N ALA A 33 -7.23 -11.66 -9.03
CA ALA A 33 -8.64 -11.84 -8.68
C ALA A 33 -9.20 -10.69 -7.80
N VAL A 34 -8.38 -10.17 -6.85
CA VAL A 34 -8.75 -8.98 -6.05
C VAL A 34 -8.82 -7.74 -6.94
N LEU A 35 -7.85 -7.54 -7.83
CA LEU A 35 -7.84 -6.41 -8.74
C LEU A 35 -9.02 -6.46 -9.72
N ASP A 36 -9.34 -7.64 -10.29
CA ASP A 36 -10.49 -7.82 -11.20
C ASP A 36 -11.82 -7.59 -10.49
N LEU A 37 -11.92 -7.95 -9.21
CA LEU A 37 -13.09 -7.62 -8.41
C LEU A 37 -13.16 -6.11 -8.14
N ALA A 38 -12.04 -5.46 -7.87
CA ALA A 38 -11.98 -4.02 -7.67
C ALA A 38 -12.41 -3.23 -8.93
N ASP A 39 -12.04 -3.69 -10.13
CA ASP A 39 -12.49 -3.10 -11.40
C ASP A 39 -14.01 -3.22 -11.57
N ARG A 40 -14.58 -4.40 -11.28
CA ARG A 40 -16.03 -4.58 -11.32
C ARG A 40 -16.76 -3.67 -10.34
N ILE A 41 -16.18 -3.49 -9.13
CA ILE A 41 -16.72 -2.58 -8.12
C ILE A 41 -16.61 -1.14 -8.61
N ALA A 42 -15.48 -0.73 -9.20
CA ALA A 42 -15.30 0.61 -9.73
C ALA A 42 -16.27 0.95 -10.87
N ALA A 43 -16.62 -0.06 -11.71
CA ALA A 43 -17.55 0.09 -12.83
C ALA A 43 -19.02 0.24 -12.37
N ALA A 44 -19.43 -0.37 -11.25
CA ALA A 44 -20.81 -0.37 -10.76
C ALA A 44 -20.85 -0.51 -9.22
N PRO A 45 -20.37 0.47 -8.44
CA PRO A 45 -20.22 0.36 -6.99
C PRO A 45 -21.54 0.16 -6.25
N GLU A 46 -22.64 0.68 -6.79
CA GLU A 46 -24.00 0.53 -6.24
C GLU A 46 -24.47 -0.93 -6.17
N MET A 47 -23.99 -1.79 -7.06
CA MET A 47 -24.34 -3.21 -7.05
C MET A 47 -23.77 -3.96 -5.83
N TYR A 48 -22.80 -3.38 -5.15
CA TYR A 48 -22.14 -3.95 -3.98
C TYR A 48 -22.62 -3.36 -2.64
N ALA A 49 -23.56 -2.42 -2.66
CA ALA A 49 -23.97 -1.63 -1.50
C ALA A 49 -24.56 -2.45 -0.33
N HIS A 50 -24.93 -3.71 -0.54
CA HIS A 50 -25.54 -4.58 0.46
C HIS A 50 -24.78 -5.92 0.66
N VAL A 51 -23.61 -6.07 0.04
CA VAL A 51 -22.88 -7.34 0.06
C VAL A 51 -22.38 -7.70 1.47
N ALA A 52 -22.05 -6.70 2.28
CA ALA A 52 -21.55 -6.86 3.64
C ALA A 52 -22.59 -6.50 4.72
N ASP A 53 -23.88 -6.53 4.41
CA ASP A 53 -24.93 -6.26 5.40
C ASP A 53 -24.75 -7.13 6.66
N GLY A 54 -24.82 -6.50 7.83
CA GLY A 54 -24.61 -7.14 9.13
C GLY A 54 -23.17 -7.49 9.48
N LYS A 55 -22.19 -7.22 8.60
CA LYS A 55 -20.76 -7.41 8.88
C LYS A 55 -20.15 -6.16 9.52
N LYS A 56 -19.12 -6.37 10.34
CA LYS A 56 -18.42 -5.30 11.04
C LYS A 56 -16.91 -5.37 10.78
N LEU A 57 -16.33 -4.24 10.38
CA LEU A 57 -14.89 -4.02 10.30
C LEU A 57 -14.41 -3.32 11.56
N ALA A 58 -13.38 -3.87 12.22
CA ALA A 58 -12.67 -3.18 13.27
C ALA A 58 -11.44 -2.46 12.70
N THR A 59 -11.34 -1.13 12.89
CA THR A 59 -10.19 -0.32 12.53
C THR A 59 -9.34 -0.03 13.78
N LEU A 60 -8.24 -0.77 13.97
CA LEU A 60 -7.36 -0.68 15.13
C LEU A 60 -6.09 0.11 14.75
N PHE A 61 -6.14 1.42 14.89
CA PHE A 61 -5.06 2.31 14.46
C PHE A 61 -4.29 2.83 15.68
N TYR A 62 -3.20 2.15 16.04
CA TYR A 62 -2.32 2.53 17.16
C TYR A 62 -1.43 3.73 16.85
N GLU A 63 -1.24 4.06 15.57
CA GLU A 63 -0.66 5.32 15.13
C GLU A 63 -1.64 6.08 14.21
N PRO A 64 -1.66 7.42 14.24
CA PRO A 64 -2.56 8.20 13.43
C PRO A 64 -2.37 7.96 11.92
N SER A 65 -3.45 7.71 11.21
CA SER A 65 -3.47 7.60 9.75
C SER A 65 -4.86 7.92 9.21
N THR A 66 -5.10 9.20 8.92
CA THR A 66 -6.40 9.69 8.47
C THR A 66 -6.86 8.98 7.19
N ARG A 67 -6.03 9.01 6.13
CA ARG A 67 -6.42 8.46 4.82
C ARG A 67 -6.67 6.96 4.84
N THR A 68 -5.75 6.17 5.40
CA THR A 68 -5.89 4.71 5.41
C THR A 68 -7.10 4.28 6.22
N ARG A 69 -7.32 4.89 7.40
CA ARG A 69 -8.47 4.60 8.23
C ARG A 69 -9.77 4.93 7.52
N LEU A 70 -9.93 6.18 7.07
CA LEU A 70 -11.15 6.62 6.36
C LEU A 70 -11.41 5.81 5.10
N SER A 71 -10.38 5.39 4.36
CA SER A 71 -10.55 4.56 3.18
C SER A 71 -11.06 3.15 3.52
N PHE A 72 -10.60 2.51 4.61
CA PHE A 72 -11.15 1.24 5.07
C PHE A 72 -12.58 1.38 5.58
N GLU A 73 -12.85 2.43 6.34
CA GLU A 73 -14.21 2.71 6.86
C GLU A 73 -15.18 3.01 5.71
N SER A 74 -14.77 3.85 4.75
CA SER A 74 -15.53 4.12 3.53
C SER A 74 -15.80 2.84 2.73
N ALA A 75 -14.79 2.00 2.52
CA ALA A 75 -14.93 0.73 1.80
C ALA A 75 -15.97 -0.19 2.47
N MET A 76 -15.91 -0.35 3.80
CA MET A 76 -16.86 -1.19 4.52
C MET A 76 -18.27 -0.63 4.50
N LEU A 77 -18.42 0.68 4.67
CA LEU A 77 -19.71 1.37 4.61
C LEU A 77 -20.33 1.29 3.20
N SER A 78 -19.53 1.44 2.16
CA SER A 78 -19.97 1.27 0.76
C SER A 78 -20.44 -0.13 0.42
N LEU A 79 -20.00 -1.16 1.19
CA LEU A 79 -20.49 -2.53 1.09
C LEU A 79 -21.74 -2.81 1.94
N GLY A 80 -22.32 -1.81 2.64
CA GLY A 80 -23.46 -1.97 3.54
C GLY A 80 -23.08 -2.45 4.94
N GLY A 81 -21.80 -2.60 5.24
CA GLY A 81 -21.32 -3.03 6.56
C GLY A 81 -21.22 -1.88 7.57
N GLN A 82 -20.67 -2.18 8.72
CA GLN A 82 -20.51 -1.25 9.84
C GLN A 82 -19.04 -1.19 10.25
N THR A 83 -18.64 -0.11 10.91
CA THR A 83 -17.27 0.09 11.40
C THR A 83 -17.26 0.36 12.90
N LEU A 84 -16.22 -0.10 13.58
CA LEU A 84 -15.90 0.21 14.96
C LEU A 84 -14.37 0.28 15.12
N GLY A 85 -13.85 0.95 16.11
CA GLY A 85 -12.41 1.01 16.31
C GLY A 85 -11.93 2.25 17.06
N PHE A 86 -10.62 2.46 17.01
CA PHE A 86 -9.95 3.60 17.63
C PHE A 86 -8.82 4.13 16.75
N SER A 87 -8.39 5.39 17.01
CA SER A 87 -7.23 6.01 16.39
C SER A 87 -6.37 6.67 17.48
N GLY A 88 -5.13 6.19 17.60
CA GLY A 88 -4.21 6.53 18.68
C GLY A 88 -4.20 5.46 19.78
N ALA A 89 -3.00 5.03 20.18
CA ALA A 89 -2.82 4.05 21.25
C ALA A 89 -3.40 4.53 22.59
N GLU A 90 -3.39 5.83 22.82
CA GLU A 90 -3.92 6.50 24.03
C GLU A 90 -5.44 6.32 24.20
N GLN A 91 -6.17 6.02 23.13
CA GLN A 91 -7.62 5.75 23.15
C GLN A 91 -7.95 4.27 23.32
N SER A 92 -6.95 3.44 23.58
CA SER A 92 -7.12 1.98 23.69
C SER A 92 -6.64 1.45 25.03
N SER A 93 -6.99 0.21 25.34
CA SER A 93 -6.52 -0.50 26.55
C SER A 93 -5.01 -0.78 26.53
N ALA A 94 -4.29 -0.49 25.44
CA ALA A 94 -2.83 -0.57 25.37
C ALA A 94 -2.16 0.32 26.45
N THR A 95 -2.78 1.45 26.80
CA THR A 95 -2.32 2.33 27.89
C THR A 95 -2.35 1.64 29.26
N LYS A 96 -3.15 0.60 29.41
CA LYS A 96 -3.27 -0.23 30.63
C LYS A 96 -2.40 -1.49 30.56
N GLY A 97 -1.61 -1.66 29.46
CA GLY A 97 -0.74 -2.82 29.26
C GLY A 97 -1.37 -3.99 28.51
N GLU A 98 -2.58 -3.82 27.91
CA GLU A 98 -3.19 -4.87 27.08
C GLU A 98 -2.30 -5.17 25.86
N THR A 99 -2.06 -6.45 25.61
CA THR A 99 -1.23 -6.89 24.50
C THR A 99 -2.00 -6.88 23.17
N VAL A 100 -1.28 -6.72 22.06
CA VAL A 100 -1.86 -6.85 20.70
C VAL A 100 -2.58 -8.20 20.54
N ALA A 101 -2.04 -9.25 21.15
CA ALA A 101 -2.63 -10.60 21.11
C ALA A 101 -3.99 -10.65 21.80
N ASP A 102 -4.13 -10.03 22.96
CA ASP A 102 -5.39 -10.00 23.72
C ASP A 102 -6.40 -9.07 23.04
N THR A 103 -5.98 -7.89 22.59
CA THR A 103 -6.83 -7.00 21.80
C THR A 103 -7.38 -7.72 20.56
N ALA A 104 -6.57 -8.47 19.82
CA ALA A 104 -7.04 -9.23 18.64
C ALA A 104 -8.10 -10.27 19.01
N ARG A 105 -7.94 -10.99 20.12
CA ARG A 105 -8.94 -11.97 20.61
C ARG A 105 -10.25 -11.30 21.02
N VAL A 106 -10.16 -10.22 21.80
CA VAL A 106 -11.33 -9.46 22.27
C VAL A 106 -12.11 -8.90 21.08
N VAL A 107 -11.42 -8.24 20.15
CA VAL A 107 -12.04 -7.62 18.98
C VAL A 107 -12.61 -8.66 18.01
N SER A 108 -12.04 -9.87 17.98
CA SER A 108 -12.63 -11.00 17.22
C SER A 108 -14.03 -11.39 17.70
N CYS A 109 -14.39 -11.06 18.96
CA CYS A 109 -15.74 -11.27 19.47
C CYS A 109 -16.74 -10.19 19.01
N TYR A 110 -16.27 -9.04 18.54
CA TYR A 110 -17.10 -7.87 18.23
C TYR A 110 -17.26 -7.62 16.74
N SER A 111 -16.32 -8.12 15.92
CA SER A 111 -16.23 -7.83 14.49
C SER A 111 -16.05 -9.09 13.64
N ASN A 112 -16.06 -8.91 12.32
CA ASN A 112 -15.88 -9.99 11.35
C ASN A 112 -14.53 -9.92 10.62
N ILE A 113 -13.87 -8.77 10.65
CA ILE A 113 -12.58 -8.51 10.03
C ILE A 113 -11.88 -7.35 10.76
N ILE A 114 -10.56 -7.37 10.83
CA ILE A 114 -9.74 -6.35 11.47
C ILE A 114 -8.82 -5.70 10.43
N ALA A 115 -8.78 -4.37 10.36
CA ALA A 115 -7.72 -3.60 9.74
C ALA A 115 -6.85 -2.99 10.85
N MET A 116 -5.58 -3.39 10.93
CA MET A 116 -4.67 -2.95 12.00
C MET A 116 -3.52 -2.13 11.42
N ARG A 117 -3.30 -0.95 12.01
CA ARG A 117 -2.10 -0.13 11.81
C ARG A 117 -1.35 0.02 13.12
N HIS A 118 -0.05 -0.25 13.11
CA HIS A 118 0.76 -0.27 14.33
C HIS A 118 2.17 0.29 14.10
N PRO A 119 2.75 1.06 15.06
CA PRO A 119 4.12 1.59 14.92
C PRO A 119 5.21 0.50 15.00
N LYS A 120 4.92 -0.63 15.64
CA LYS A 120 5.87 -1.75 15.76
C LYS A 120 5.70 -2.73 14.62
N GLU A 121 6.80 -3.06 13.96
CA GLU A 121 6.88 -4.07 12.91
C GLU A 121 6.44 -5.44 13.42
N GLY A 122 5.70 -6.19 12.62
CA GLY A 122 5.18 -7.51 12.95
C GLY A 122 3.97 -7.54 13.90
N ALA A 123 3.49 -6.41 14.42
CA ALA A 123 2.31 -6.39 15.29
C ALA A 123 1.05 -6.97 14.62
N PRO A 124 0.74 -6.67 13.34
CA PRO A 124 -0.38 -7.32 12.63
C PRO A 124 -0.21 -8.84 12.48
N MET A 125 1.02 -9.34 12.37
CA MET A 125 1.30 -10.78 12.34
C MET A 125 0.98 -11.42 13.70
N VAL A 126 1.33 -10.77 14.80
CA VAL A 126 0.94 -11.22 16.15
C VAL A 126 -0.58 -11.24 16.30
N ALA A 127 -1.26 -10.18 15.87
CA ALA A 127 -2.73 -10.13 15.86
C ALA A 127 -3.33 -11.29 15.04
N ALA A 128 -2.86 -11.51 13.81
CA ALA A 128 -3.31 -12.60 12.93
C ALA A 128 -3.12 -13.98 13.56
N SER A 129 -2.02 -14.20 14.29
CA SER A 129 -1.73 -15.47 14.97
C SER A 129 -2.70 -15.81 16.11
N LYS A 130 -3.47 -14.83 16.60
CA LYS A 130 -4.38 -14.95 17.76
C LYS A 130 -5.83 -14.61 17.44
N SER A 131 -6.09 -14.02 16.28
CA SER A 131 -7.41 -13.66 15.81
C SER A 131 -8.15 -14.90 15.25
N SER A 132 -9.43 -15.01 15.52
CA SER A 132 -10.34 -16.00 14.89
C SER A 132 -11.01 -15.45 13.62
N ILE A 133 -10.72 -14.22 13.24
CA ILE A 133 -11.25 -13.52 12.06
C ILE A 133 -10.10 -12.96 11.20
N PRO A 134 -10.33 -12.64 9.93
CA PRO A 134 -9.32 -12.03 9.06
C PRO A 134 -8.68 -10.77 9.67
N VAL A 135 -7.36 -10.64 9.50
CA VAL A 135 -6.58 -9.44 9.84
C VAL A 135 -5.91 -8.91 8.58
N ILE A 136 -6.05 -7.61 8.37
CA ILE A 136 -5.39 -6.85 7.31
C ILE A 136 -4.33 -5.94 7.94
N ASN A 137 -3.11 -6.02 7.46
CA ASN A 137 -2.05 -5.07 7.79
C ASN A 137 -2.31 -3.75 7.04
N ALA A 138 -2.70 -2.71 7.77
CA ALA A 138 -2.90 -1.35 7.26
C ALA A 138 -1.64 -0.46 7.41
N GLY A 139 -0.48 -1.08 7.63
CA GLY A 139 0.84 -0.48 7.81
C GLY A 139 1.45 -0.79 9.18
N ASP A 140 2.66 -1.34 9.21
CA ASP A 140 3.39 -1.67 10.43
C ASP A 140 4.81 -1.06 10.43
N GLY A 141 4.97 0.03 11.16
CA GLY A 141 6.25 0.73 11.30
C GLY A 141 6.87 1.10 9.95
N GLY A 142 8.13 0.71 9.76
CA GLY A 142 8.88 0.85 8.49
C GLY A 142 8.77 -0.35 7.55
N HIS A 143 8.07 -1.41 7.94
CA HIS A 143 8.17 -2.73 7.32
C HIS A 143 7.27 -2.86 6.08
N GLN A 144 5.94 -2.97 6.20
CA GLN A 144 5.05 -3.29 5.07
C GLN A 144 3.78 -2.42 5.03
N HIS A 145 3.24 -2.27 3.83
CA HIS A 145 1.92 -1.66 3.61
C HIS A 145 1.17 -2.36 2.45
N PRO A 146 0.76 -3.62 2.62
CA PRO A 146 0.26 -4.45 1.51
C PRO A 146 -0.95 -3.85 0.80
N THR A 147 -1.80 -3.12 1.51
CA THR A 147 -2.98 -2.51 0.90
C THR A 147 -2.65 -1.27 0.06
N GLN A 148 -1.54 -0.58 0.34
CA GLN A 148 -1.04 0.47 -0.55
C GLN A 148 -0.52 -0.15 -1.84
N THR A 149 0.22 -1.24 -1.75
CA THR A 149 0.71 -1.98 -2.92
C THR A 149 -0.45 -2.39 -3.85
N LEU A 150 -1.51 -2.97 -3.32
CA LEU A 150 -2.69 -3.32 -4.12
C LEU A 150 -3.35 -2.08 -4.77
N THR A 151 -3.40 -0.96 -4.04
CA THR A 151 -3.88 0.32 -4.58
C THR A 151 -3.02 0.79 -5.76
N ASP A 152 -1.70 0.71 -5.60
CA ASP A 152 -0.74 1.14 -6.62
C ASP A 152 -0.83 0.25 -7.86
N LEU A 153 -0.92 -1.08 -7.69
CA LEU A 153 -1.11 -2.03 -8.79
C LEU A 153 -2.41 -1.78 -9.55
N MET A 154 -3.54 -1.58 -8.85
CA MET A 154 -4.81 -1.24 -9.51
C MET A 154 -4.66 0.06 -10.30
N THR A 155 -4.07 1.09 -9.69
CA THR A 155 -3.91 2.38 -10.35
C THR A 155 -3.07 2.28 -11.62
N ILE A 156 -1.93 1.59 -11.56
CA ILE A 156 -1.06 1.36 -12.73
C ILE A 156 -1.84 0.62 -13.82
N ARG A 157 -2.55 -0.46 -13.45
CA ARG A 157 -3.33 -1.26 -14.40
C ARG A 157 -4.45 -0.46 -15.07
N GLU A 158 -5.19 0.33 -14.30
CA GLU A 158 -6.27 1.17 -14.82
C GLU A 158 -5.77 2.27 -15.78
N LEU A 159 -4.60 2.85 -15.48
CA LEU A 159 -4.03 3.92 -16.29
C LEU A 159 -3.31 3.40 -17.55
N ARG A 160 -2.67 2.21 -17.45
CA ARG A 160 -1.83 1.63 -18.50
C ARG A 160 -2.49 0.48 -19.26
N GLY A 161 -3.58 -0.07 -18.74
CA GLY A 161 -4.23 -1.28 -19.27
C GLY A 161 -3.50 -2.58 -18.93
N SER A 162 -2.28 -2.54 -18.38
CA SER A 162 -1.46 -3.71 -18.05
C SER A 162 -0.48 -3.39 -16.92
N LEU A 163 -0.04 -4.45 -16.20
CA LEU A 163 1.09 -4.43 -15.27
C LEU A 163 2.40 -4.91 -15.93
N ASP A 164 2.38 -5.26 -17.21
CA ASP A 164 3.56 -5.64 -18.00
C ASP A 164 4.01 -4.49 -18.92
N ASN A 165 5.29 -4.54 -19.33
CA ASN A 165 5.85 -3.73 -20.42
C ASN A 165 5.77 -2.21 -20.17
N PHE A 166 6.33 -1.72 -19.04
CA PHE A 166 6.41 -0.28 -18.74
C PHE A 166 7.65 0.08 -17.93
N THR A 167 7.98 1.37 -17.96
CA THR A 167 9.07 1.96 -17.18
C THR A 167 8.49 2.74 -16.01
N ILE A 168 8.87 2.37 -14.78
CA ILE A 168 8.49 3.09 -13.56
C ILE A 168 9.67 3.83 -12.96
N GLY A 169 9.54 5.15 -12.79
CA GLY A 169 10.42 5.97 -11.99
C GLY A 169 9.95 5.99 -10.53
N LEU A 170 10.83 5.60 -9.62
CA LEU A 170 10.59 5.69 -8.17
C LEU A 170 11.46 6.82 -7.64
N CYS A 171 10.85 7.93 -7.22
CA CYS A 171 11.56 9.18 -6.92
C CYS A 171 11.39 9.63 -5.47
N GLY A 172 12.51 9.99 -4.82
CA GLY A 172 12.54 10.58 -3.49
C GLY A 172 13.27 9.73 -2.45
N ASP A 173 12.62 9.41 -1.34
CA ASP A 173 13.19 8.59 -0.27
C ASP A 173 13.03 7.09 -0.59
N LEU A 174 14.02 6.52 -1.26
CA LEU A 174 14.03 5.10 -1.58
C LEU A 174 14.63 4.25 -0.45
N LYS A 175 15.34 4.87 0.51
CA LYS A 175 15.99 4.18 1.62
C LYS A 175 15.00 3.72 2.69
N PHE A 176 14.08 4.60 3.07
CA PHE A 176 13.10 4.35 4.13
C PHE A 176 11.68 4.18 3.59
N GLY A 177 11.51 4.28 2.27
CA GLY A 177 10.23 4.25 1.57
C GLY A 177 9.60 2.86 1.54
N ARG A 178 8.95 2.40 2.62
CA ARG A 178 8.27 1.09 2.68
C ARG A 178 7.28 0.84 1.52
N THR A 179 6.60 1.89 1.05
CA THR A 179 5.68 1.78 -0.10
C THR A 179 6.44 1.45 -1.38
N VAL A 180 7.62 2.06 -1.57
CA VAL A 180 8.53 1.76 -2.69
C VAL A 180 9.00 0.31 -2.62
N HIS A 181 9.49 -0.13 -1.46
CA HIS A 181 9.99 -1.51 -1.27
C HIS A 181 8.88 -2.52 -1.53
N SER A 182 7.67 -2.30 -0.99
CA SER A 182 6.53 -3.19 -1.19
C SER A 182 6.08 -3.20 -2.67
N LEU A 183 6.10 -2.06 -3.35
CA LEU A 183 5.74 -1.95 -4.76
C LEU A 183 6.76 -2.67 -5.65
N ILE A 184 8.08 -2.48 -5.42
CA ILE A 184 9.13 -3.23 -6.13
C ILE A 184 8.93 -4.73 -5.96
N ASN A 185 8.77 -5.22 -4.70
CA ASN A 185 8.55 -6.64 -4.42
C ASN A 185 7.35 -7.23 -5.16
N SER A 186 6.35 -6.42 -5.45
CA SER A 186 5.17 -6.86 -6.20
C SER A 186 5.40 -6.77 -7.71
N LEU A 187 6.04 -5.71 -8.21
CA LEU A 187 6.22 -5.48 -9.64
C LEU A 187 7.25 -6.41 -10.29
N VAL A 188 8.22 -6.94 -9.54
CA VAL A 188 9.20 -7.92 -10.07
C VAL A 188 8.57 -9.22 -10.57
N ARG A 189 7.29 -9.45 -10.29
CA ARG A 189 6.51 -10.61 -10.76
C ARG A 189 5.95 -10.42 -12.17
N TYR A 190 5.92 -9.19 -12.68
CA TYR A 190 5.38 -8.83 -13.99
C TYR A 190 6.49 -8.73 -15.04
N LYS A 191 6.14 -8.88 -16.31
CA LYS A 191 7.11 -8.98 -17.42
C LYS A 191 7.55 -7.61 -17.90
N ASN A 192 8.85 -7.49 -18.18
CA ASN A 192 9.44 -6.32 -18.83
C ASN A 192 9.11 -4.99 -18.11
N VAL A 193 9.11 -5.00 -16.77
CA VAL A 193 9.04 -3.79 -15.97
C VAL A 193 10.47 -3.27 -15.78
N LYS A 194 10.75 -2.06 -16.26
CA LYS A 194 12.02 -1.36 -16.06
C LYS A 194 11.89 -0.38 -14.89
N PHE A 195 12.83 -0.45 -13.96
CA PHE A 195 12.85 0.42 -12.78
C PHE A 195 13.90 1.53 -12.95
N VAL A 196 13.49 2.80 -12.81
CA VAL A 196 14.38 3.94 -12.72
C VAL A 196 14.33 4.45 -11.28
N LEU A 197 15.42 4.23 -10.54
CA LEU A 197 15.52 4.54 -9.11
C LEU A 197 16.15 5.93 -8.97
N ILE A 198 15.31 6.94 -8.65
CA ILE A 198 15.68 8.35 -8.67
C ILE A 198 15.82 8.84 -7.23
N SER A 199 17.04 9.00 -6.76
CA SER A 199 17.29 9.43 -5.38
C SER A 199 18.67 10.06 -5.21
N PRO A 200 18.86 10.97 -4.23
CA PRO A 200 20.20 11.39 -3.82
C PRO A 200 20.94 10.19 -3.21
N LYS A 201 22.27 10.28 -3.14
CA LYS A 201 23.14 9.18 -2.67
C LYS A 201 22.77 8.67 -1.29
N GLU A 202 22.36 9.57 -0.42
CA GLU A 202 22.02 9.29 0.98
C GLU A 202 20.70 8.51 1.13
N LEU A 203 19.80 8.62 0.14
CA LEU A 203 18.46 8.03 0.13
C LEU A 203 18.29 6.92 -0.91
N ARG A 204 19.40 6.34 -1.39
CA ARG A 204 19.38 5.21 -2.33
C ARG A 204 18.65 4.00 -1.79
N ILE A 205 18.16 3.21 -2.73
CA ILE A 205 17.54 1.92 -2.42
C ILE A 205 18.49 1.04 -1.62
N PRO A 206 18.04 0.36 -0.53
CA PRO A 206 18.88 -0.54 0.24
C PRO A 206 19.39 -1.73 -0.57
N ASP A 207 20.58 -2.21 -0.20
CA ASP A 207 21.23 -3.33 -0.89
C ASP A 207 20.36 -4.60 -0.93
N TYR A 208 19.60 -4.89 0.13
CA TYR A 208 18.71 -6.05 0.14
C TYR A 208 17.56 -5.98 -0.88
N ILE A 209 17.08 -4.77 -1.24
CA ILE A 209 16.10 -4.61 -2.32
C ILE A 209 16.81 -4.68 -3.67
N ARG A 210 17.96 -4.01 -3.81
CA ARG A 210 18.73 -4.01 -5.05
C ARG A 210 19.22 -5.41 -5.42
N ASP A 211 19.83 -6.12 -4.48
CA ASP A 211 20.53 -7.37 -4.75
C ASP A 211 19.63 -8.60 -4.60
N ASP A 212 18.82 -8.67 -3.52
CA ASP A 212 18.00 -9.85 -3.21
C ASP A 212 16.61 -9.81 -3.90
N VAL A 213 16.18 -8.63 -4.42
CA VAL A 213 14.91 -8.51 -5.11
C VAL A 213 15.13 -8.19 -6.59
N LEU A 214 15.68 -7.04 -6.95
CA LEU A 214 15.81 -6.62 -8.36
C LEU A 214 16.78 -7.53 -9.14
N LYS A 215 18.02 -7.70 -8.68
CA LYS A 215 19.00 -8.55 -9.36
C LYS A 215 18.61 -10.03 -9.34
N ALA A 216 18.11 -10.52 -8.20
CA ALA A 216 17.71 -11.93 -8.08
C ALA A 216 16.58 -12.34 -9.01
N ASN A 217 15.71 -11.37 -9.41
CA ASN A 217 14.65 -11.57 -10.40
C ASN A 217 15.04 -11.14 -11.82
N ASN A 218 16.33 -10.80 -12.07
CA ASN A 218 16.84 -10.33 -13.36
C ASN A 218 16.06 -9.12 -13.92
N CYS A 219 15.65 -8.21 -13.06
CA CYS A 219 14.94 -6.99 -13.45
C CYS A 219 15.89 -6.01 -14.15
N ASP A 220 15.39 -5.30 -15.15
CA ASP A 220 16.08 -4.15 -15.72
C ASP A 220 15.90 -2.94 -14.78
N PHE A 221 17.01 -2.39 -14.28
CA PHE A 221 16.98 -1.21 -13.42
C PHE A 221 18.20 -0.32 -13.56
N VAL A 222 18.01 0.96 -13.32
CA VAL A 222 19.07 1.97 -13.29
C VAL A 222 18.87 2.90 -12.08
N GLU A 223 19.98 3.28 -11.45
CA GLU A 223 19.98 4.30 -10.39
C GLU A 223 20.47 5.64 -10.97
N VAL A 224 19.70 6.70 -10.75
CA VAL A 224 19.99 8.06 -11.21
C VAL A 224 19.75 9.08 -10.10
N GLU A 225 20.41 10.25 -10.18
CA GLU A 225 20.22 11.32 -9.21
C GLU A 225 19.35 12.46 -9.77
N ASN A 226 19.23 12.58 -11.09
CA ASN A 226 18.55 13.69 -11.75
C ASN A 226 17.18 13.26 -12.28
N LEU A 227 16.11 13.90 -11.79
CA LEU A 227 14.73 13.60 -12.18
C LEU A 227 14.49 14.00 -13.64
N GLU A 228 14.97 15.18 -14.05
CA GLU A 228 14.74 15.72 -15.39
C GLU A 228 15.31 14.82 -16.50
N GLN A 229 16.43 14.16 -16.21
CA GLN A 229 17.02 13.18 -17.15
C GLN A 229 16.18 11.92 -17.30
N ALA A 230 15.48 11.52 -16.25
CA ALA A 230 14.64 10.32 -16.24
C ALA A 230 13.27 10.55 -16.91
N MET A 231 12.69 11.74 -16.77
CA MET A 231 11.31 12.07 -17.19
C MET A 231 10.93 11.57 -18.59
N PRO A 232 11.75 11.73 -19.65
CA PRO A 232 11.37 11.34 -21.02
C PRO A 232 11.19 9.83 -21.22
N GLU A 233 11.73 8.99 -20.32
CA GLU A 233 11.66 7.54 -20.45
C GLU A 233 10.49 6.91 -19.65
N LEU A 234 9.93 7.66 -18.68
CA LEU A 234 8.97 7.12 -17.74
C LEU A 234 7.57 6.96 -18.34
N ASP A 235 6.91 5.89 -17.96
CA ASP A 235 5.48 5.67 -18.17
C ASP A 235 4.69 5.95 -16.88
N ILE A 236 5.32 5.67 -15.73
CA ILE A 236 4.81 5.98 -14.39
C ILE A 236 5.92 6.70 -13.62
N LEU A 237 5.60 7.81 -12.99
CA LEU A 237 6.42 8.44 -11.98
C LEU A 237 5.77 8.29 -10.60
N TYR A 238 6.38 7.50 -9.72
CA TYR A 238 5.93 7.31 -8.35
C TYR A 238 6.77 8.20 -7.43
N MET A 239 6.19 9.33 -7.02
CA MET A 239 6.85 10.29 -6.13
C MET A 239 6.66 9.89 -4.66
N THR A 240 7.68 10.12 -3.84
CA THR A 240 7.61 9.94 -2.39
C THR A 240 8.20 11.15 -1.68
N ARG A 241 7.62 11.51 -0.54
CA ARG A 241 8.18 12.54 0.32
C ARG A 241 9.43 12.05 1.05
N VAL A 242 10.32 12.96 1.39
CA VAL A 242 11.40 12.71 2.33
C VAL A 242 10.82 12.66 3.75
N GLN A 243 11.01 11.53 4.46
CA GLN A 243 10.36 11.24 5.74
C GLN A 243 11.16 11.83 6.90
N ARG A 244 10.82 13.05 7.38
CA ARG A 244 11.48 13.73 8.49
C ARG A 244 11.67 12.83 9.72
N GLU A 245 10.66 12.05 10.02
CA GLU A 245 10.60 11.14 11.17
C GLU A 245 11.65 10.00 11.14
N ARG A 246 12.41 9.87 10.04
CA ARG A 246 13.46 8.86 9.84
C ARG A 246 14.88 9.41 9.94
N PHE A 247 15.04 10.73 10.05
CA PHE A 247 16.35 11.36 10.16
C PHE A 247 16.73 11.55 11.63
N PHE A 248 17.99 11.30 11.94
CA PHE A 248 18.56 11.56 13.26
C PHE A 248 18.92 13.04 13.49
N SER A 249 19.14 13.80 12.38
CA SER A 249 19.53 15.19 12.39
C SER A 249 18.53 16.03 11.58
N GLU A 250 18.08 17.14 12.16
CA GLU A 250 17.25 18.14 11.47
C GLU A 250 18.00 18.76 10.28
N ASP A 251 19.32 19.01 10.44
CA ASP A 251 20.14 19.59 9.36
C ASP A 251 20.25 18.66 8.16
N GLU A 252 20.31 17.36 8.37
CA GLU A 252 20.33 16.36 7.29
C GLU A 252 18.98 16.35 6.57
N TYR A 253 17.87 16.33 7.30
CA TYR A 253 16.54 16.44 6.71
C TYR A 253 16.34 17.71 5.90
N LEU A 254 16.75 18.89 6.44
CA LEU A 254 16.61 20.19 5.76
C LEU A 254 17.38 20.25 4.43
N ARG A 255 18.51 19.53 4.31
CA ARG A 255 19.25 19.43 3.05
C ARG A 255 18.56 18.55 2.01
N MET A 256 17.77 17.56 2.45
CA MET A 256 17.17 16.54 1.58
C MET A 256 15.70 16.82 1.24
N LYS A 257 14.96 17.55 2.08
CA LYS A 257 13.50 17.70 1.99
C LYS A 257 13.02 18.30 0.66
N ASP A 258 13.81 19.18 0.06
CA ASP A 258 13.46 19.91 -1.18
C ASP A 258 14.30 19.42 -2.38
N PHE A 259 14.93 18.25 -2.29
CA PHE A 259 15.82 17.75 -3.34
C PHE A 259 15.08 17.48 -4.64
N TYR A 260 13.84 16.96 -4.56
CA TYR A 260 12.97 16.78 -5.70
C TYR A 260 11.67 17.53 -5.50
N ILE A 261 11.38 18.45 -6.41
CA ILE A 261 10.08 19.12 -6.53
C ILE A 261 9.62 18.91 -7.96
N LEU A 262 8.51 18.19 -8.13
CA LEU A 262 7.86 18.02 -9.42
C LEU A 262 6.99 19.25 -9.70
N ASP A 263 7.29 19.96 -10.75
CA ASP A 263 6.64 21.19 -11.20
C ASP A 263 6.26 21.10 -12.70
N GLU A 264 5.63 22.14 -13.24
CA GLU A 264 5.24 22.20 -14.65
C GLU A 264 6.41 22.08 -15.63
N GLU A 265 7.59 22.65 -15.29
CA GLU A 265 8.77 22.58 -16.15
C GLU A 265 9.24 21.13 -16.30
N LYS A 266 9.25 20.37 -15.22
CA LYS A 266 9.60 18.94 -15.26
C LYS A 266 8.51 18.11 -15.92
N MET A 267 7.23 18.42 -15.67
CA MET A 267 6.11 17.77 -16.36
C MET A 267 6.16 17.97 -17.88
N ALA A 268 6.69 19.08 -18.37
CA ALA A 268 6.88 19.34 -19.81
C ALA A 268 7.91 18.40 -20.47
N LEU A 269 8.82 17.78 -19.70
CA LEU A 269 9.80 16.81 -20.19
C LEU A 269 9.24 15.41 -20.31
N ALA A 270 8.11 15.14 -19.68
CA ALA A 270 7.50 13.81 -19.62
C ALA A 270 6.73 13.48 -20.89
N LYS A 271 6.51 12.18 -21.13
CA LYS A 271 5.59 11.70 -22.16
C LYS A 271 4.16 12.22 -21.91
N GLU A 272 3.37 12.36 -22.95
CA GLU A 272 1.98 12.77 -22.86
C GLU A 272 1.12 11.74 -22.11
N ASP A 273 1.49 10.45 -22.17
CA ASP A 273 0.82 9.31 -21.54
C ASP A 273 1.52 8.82 -20.25
N MET A 274 2.49 9.58 -19.71
CA MET A 274 3.05 9.31 -18.39
C MET A 274 2.05 9.69 -17.29
N TYR A 275 2.02 8.94 -16.19
CA TYR A 275 1.18 9.28 -15.04
C TYR A 275 2.00 9.42 -13.76
N VAL A 276 1.60 10.41 -12.94
CA VAL A 276 2.21 10.68 -11.63
C VAL A 276 1.38 10.05 -10.53
N LEU A 277 1.99 9.18 -9.73
CA LEU A 277 1.43 8.57 -8.54
C LEU A 277 2.13 9.06 -7.28
N HIS A 278 1.41 9.06 -6.16
CA HIS A 278 1.95 9.42 -4.85
C HIS A 278 1.12 8.76 -3.73
N PRO A 279 1.72 8.10 -2.72
CA PRO A 279 0.96 7.45 -1.64
C PRO A 279 0.31 8.43 -0.66
N LEU A 280 0.63 9.72 -0.78
CA LEU A 280 0.20 10.80 0.10
C LEU A 280 0.50 10.56 1.61
N PRO A 281 0.68 11.60 2.44
CA PRO A 281 0.55 13.03 2.09
C PRO A 281 1.75 13.52 1.31
N ARG A 282 1.53 14.42 0.38
CA ARG A 282 2.62 15.28 -0.12
C ARG A 282 2.83 16.47 0.81
N VAL A 283 4.01 17.05 0.78
CA VAL A 283 4.37 18.31 1.42
C VAL A 283 4.67 19.35 0.35
N ASN A 284 5.84 19.28 -0.26
CA ASN A 284 6.30 20.18 -1.31
C ASN A 284 6.97 19.48 -2.49
N GLU A 285 7.09 18.14 -2.42
CA GLU A 285 7.71 17.33 -3.48
C GLU A 285 6.88 17.27 -4.77
N ILE A 286 5.63 17.69 -4.74
CA ILE A 286 4.78 17.91 -5.91
C ILE A 286 4.14 19.29 -5.76
N SER A 287 4.40 20.18 -6.74
CA SER A 287 3.75 21.50 -6.79
C SER A 287 2.24 21.37 -6.96
N VAL A 288 1.49 22.26 -6.32
CA VAL A 288 0.04 22.32 -6.48
C VAL A 288 -0.40 22.74 -7.88
N ASP A 289 0.47 23.39 -8.64
CA ASP A 289 0.18 23.88 -9.98
C ASP A 289 -0.09 22.74 -10.98
N ILE A 290 0.40 21.51 -10.68
CA ILE A 290 0.17 20.35 -11.53
C ILE A 290 -1.06 19.52 -11.13
N ASP A 291 -1.83 19.91 -10.13
CA ASP A 291 -2.99 19.13 -9.66
C ASP A 291 -4.07 18.95 -10.74
N ASP A 292 -4.19 19.92 -11.64
CA ASP A 292 -5.14 19.88 -12.75
C ASP A 292 -4.56 19.27 -14.04
N ASP A 293 -3.28 18.87 -14.05
CA ASP A 293 -2.70 18.11 -15.17
C ASP A 293 -3.37 16.74 -15.24
N PRO A 294 -3.90 16.30 -16.41
CA PRO A 294 -4.57 15.00 -16.55
C PRO A 294 -3.68 13.79 -16.21
N ARG A 295 -2.35 13.98 -16.19
CA ARG A 295 -1.36 12.99 -15.80
C ARG A 295 -1.18 12.89 -14.29
N ALA A 296 -1.67 13.86 -13.50
CA ALA A 296 -1.61 13.86 -12.02
C ALA A 296 -2.66 12.88 -11.44
N ALA A 297 -2.27 11.60 -11.30
CA ALA A 297 -3.21 10.54 -10.96
C ALA A 297 -3.30 10.22 -9.45
N TYR A 298 -2.56 10.91 -8.58
CA TYR A 298 -2.48 10.58 -7.15
C TYR A 298 -3.79 10.78 -6.38
N PHE A 299 -4.71 11.65 -6.80
CA PHE A 299 -6.04 11.72 -6.19
C PHE A 299 -6.97 10.61 -6.73
N LYS A 300 -6.86 10.25 -8.01
CA LYS A 300 -7.55 9.09 -8.58
C LYS A 300 -7.09 7.79 -7.92
N GLN A 301 -5.79 7.67 -7.62
CA GLN A 301 -5.19 6.58 -6.84
C GLN A 301 -5.86 6.43 -5.46
N VAL A 302 -6.21 7.53 -4.77
CA VAL A 302 -6.94 7.47 -3.49
C VAL A 302 -8.31 6.82 -3.66
N GLN A 303 -9.03 7.16 -4.74
CA GLN A 303 -10.34 6.56 -5.03
C GLN A 303 -10.23 5.08 -5.35
N PHE A 304 -9.28 4.67 -6.19
CA PHE A 304 -9.00 3.26 -6.46
C PHE A 304 -8.65 2.48 -5.19
N GLY A 305 -8.00 3.14 -4.24
CA GLY A 305 -7.74 2.56 -2.92
C GLY A 305 -9.01 2.15 -2.17
N VAL A 306 -10.13 2.84 -2.34
CA VAL A 306 -11.42 2.43 -1.75
C VAL A 306 -11.93 1.15 -2.40
N TYR A 307 -11.94 1.08 -3.74
CA TYR A 307 -12.41 -0.09 -4.48
C TYR A 307 -11.58 -1.34 -4.21
N VAL A 308 -10.27 -1.19 -4.15
CA VAL A 308 -9.36 -2.30 -3.75
C VAL A 308 -9.67 -2.79 -2.33
N ARG A 309 -9.92 -1.88 -1.40
CA ARG A 309 -10.27 -2.27 -0.02
C ARG A 309 -11.64 -2.92 0.08
N MET A 310 -12.62 -2.49 -0.75
CA MET A 310 -13.90 -3.19 -0.88
C MET A 310 -13.68 -4.62 -1.37
N ALA A 311 -12.95 -4.82 -2.47
CA ALA A 311 -12.63 -6.13 -3.02
C ALA A 311 -11.87 -7.01 -2.03
N LEU A 312 -10.90 -6.45 -1.30
CA LEU A 312 -10.12 -7.16 -0.29
C LEU A 312 -11.00 -7.61 0.90
N ILE A 313 -11.88 -6.75 1.39
CA ILE A 313 -12.84 -7.07 2.47
C ILE A 313 -13.75 -8.20 2.01
N MET A 314 -14.32 -8.11 0.81
CA MET A 314 -15.19 -9.15 0.24
C MET A 314 -14.42 -10.48 0.12
N THR A 315 -13.21 -10.46 -0.40
CA THR A 315 -12.37 -11.66 -0.59
C THR A 315 -12.09 -12.35 0.75
N LEU A 316 -11.66 -11.59 1.76
CA LEU A 316 -11.32 -12.15 3.06
C LEU A 316 -12.54 -12.61 3.86
N LEU A 317 -13.72 -12.03 3.62
CA LEU A 317 -14.99 -12.45 4.21
C LEU A 317 -15.70 -13.56 3.41
N GLY A 318 -15.16 -13.96 2.24
CA GLY A 318 -15.78 -14.96 1.38
C GLY A 318 -17.09 -14.50 0.72
N LEU A 319 -17.19 -13.22 0.36
CA LEU A 319 -18.39 -12.59 -0.20
C LEU A 319 -18.31 -12.41 -1.73
N ASN A 320 -17.31 -12.97 -2.40
CA ASN A 320 -17.05 -12.74 -3.84
C ASN A 320 -18.14 -13.29 -4.78
N ASN A 321 -19.01 -14.19 -4.28
CA ASN A 321 -20.07 -14.85 -5.06
C ASN A 321 -21.47 -14.32 -4.76
N LYS A 322 -21.56 -13.17 -4.11
CA LYS A 322 -22.84 -12.54 -3.80
C LYS A 322 -23.18 -11.44 -4.79
#